data_a3b3bab8a43ff59b1c747fef622bb333
#
_entry.id   a3b3bab8a43ff59b1c747fef622bb333
#
_cell.length_a   1.000
_cell.length_b   1.000
_cell.length_c   1.000
_cell.angle_alpha   90.00
_cell.angle_beta   90.00
_cell.angle_gamma   90.00
#
_symmetry.space_group_name_H-M   'P 1'
#
loop_
_entity.id
_entity.type
_entity.pdbx_description
1 polymer ?
#
loop_
_entity_poly.entity_id
_entity_poly.type
_entity_poly.pdbx_seq_one_letter_code
_entity_poly.pdbx_strand_id
1 'polypeptide(L)' 'MQNAVEIQLQLPKPVAEAWLLTLREELRQGLQLHWYDDRYRTVPAGLRSGRILSDYPALAGHKRTIGALQAALTAAQ' A
#
# COMPACT_ATOMS: atom_id res chain seq x y z
N MET A 1 -18.39 -7.85 -11.45
CA MET A 1 -18.18 -6.44 -11.08
C MET A 1 -17.85 -6.36 -9.60
N GLN A 2 -16.77 -5.69 -9.26
CA GLN A 2 -16.42 -5.50 -7.87
C GLN A 2 -17.10 -4.27 -7.31
N ASN A 3 -17.67 -4.40 -6.12
CA ASN A 3 -18.24 -3.28 -5.41
C ASN A 3 -17.14 -2.60 -4.61
N ALA A 4 -16.93 -1.31 -4.85
CA ALA A 4 -15.99 -0.51 -4.08
C ALA A 4 -16.64 -0.10 -2.76
N VAL A 5 -15.82 -0.09 -1.71
CA VAL A 5 -16.23 0.40 -0.38
C VAL A 5 -15.54 1.74 -0.16
N GLU A 6 -16.31 2.77 0.11
CA GLU A 6 -15.76 4.09 0.42
C GLU A 6 -15.58 4.24 1.92
N ILE A 7 -14.45 4.81 2.32
CA ILE A 7 -14.15 5.10 3.71
C ILE A 7 -13.77 6.57 3.81
N GLN A 8 -14.43 7.29 4.70
CA GLN A 8 -14.08 8.67 5.01
C GLN A 8 -13.58 8.74 6.43
N LEU A 9 -12.37 9.25 6.61
CA LEU A 9 -11.72 9.39 7.91
C LEU A 9 -11.21 10.80 8.09
N GLN A 10 -11.41 11.33 9.30
CA GLN A 10 -10.76 12.56 9.71
C GLN A 10 -9.79 12.20 10.83
N LEU A 11 -8.51 12.50 10.60
CA LEU A 11 -7.46 12.18 11.53
C LEU A 11 -6.71 13.45 11.92
N PRO A 12 -6.31 13.58 13.19
CA PRO A 12 -5.32 14.61 13.54
C PRO A 12 -4.07 14.46 12.68
N LYS A 13 -3.48 15.58 12.30
CA LYS A 13 -2.31 15.56 11.41
C LYS A 13 -1.19 14.64 11.91
N PRO A 14 -0.80 14.69 13.20
CA PRO A 14 0.26 13.79 13.68
C PRO A 14 -0.10 12.30 13.55
N VAL A 15 -1.38 11.97 13.73
CA VAL A 15 -1.86 10.58 13.58
C VAL A 15 -1.75 10.15 12.13
N ALA A 16 -2.17 11.01 11.20
CA ALA A 16 -2.08 10.71 9.77
C ALA A 16 -0.62 10.52 9.33
N GLU A 17 0.27 11.38 9.81
CA GLU A 17 1.70 11.27 9.48
C GLU A 17 2.31 9.98 10.03
N ALA A 18 2.00 9.62 11.27
CA ALA A 18 2.51 8.40 11.88
C ALA A 18 1.97 7.16 11.16
N TRP A 19 0.69 7.16 10.80
CA TRP A 19 0.09 6.04 10.09
C TRP A 19 0.70 5.88 8.70
N LEU A 20 0.95 6.98 8.02
CA LEU A 20 1.60 6.95 6.70
C LEU A 20 2.97 6.26 6.77
N LEU A 21 3.79 6.60 7.76
CA LEU A 21 5.10 5.97 7.94
C LEU A 21 4.97 4.47 8.22
N THR A 22 4.02 4.08 9.07
CA THR A 22 3.77 2.68 9.39
C THR A 22 3.35 1.91 8.15
N LEU A 23 2.43 2.45 7.36
CA LEU A 23 1.94 1.76 6.17
C LEU A 23 3.04 1.60 5.12
N ARG A 24 3.88 2.63 4.95
CA ARG A 24 5.02 2.54 4.04
C ARG A 24 5.97 1.41 4.44
N GLU A 25 6.27 1.32 5.73
CA GLU A 25 7.16 0.28 6.22
C GLU A 25 6.53 -1.12 6.06
N GLU A 26 5.25 -1.26 6.38
CA GLU A 26 4.56 -2.54 6.20
C GLU A 26 4.49 -2.96 4.73
N LEU A 27 4.25 -2.00 3.83
CA LEU A 27 4.24 -2.29 2.40
C LEU A 27 5.63 -2.74 1.94
N ARG A 28 6.68 -2.03 2.36
CA ARG A 28 8.05 -2.36 2.00
C ARG A 28 8.42 -3.77 2.48
N GLN A 29 8.10 -4.07 3.74
CA GLN A 29 8.40 -5.38 4.32
C GLN A 29 7.60 -6.49 3.63
N GLY A 30 6.34 -6.24 3.32
CA GLY A 30 5.50 -7.22 2.64
C GLY A 30 6.01 -7.55 1.24
N LEU A 31 6.40 -6.53 0.48
CA LEU A 31 6.98 -6.74 -0.84
C LEU A 31 8.30 -7.49 -0.75
N GLN A 32 9.15 -7.13 0.21
CA GLN A 32 10.44 -7.79 0.41
C GLN A 32 10.27 -9.25 0.80
N LEU A 33 9.31 -9.54 1.68
CA LEU A 33 9.03 -10.89 2.14
C LEU A 33 8.71 -11.84 0.98
N HIS A 34 7.97 -11.36 -0.02
CA HIS A 34 7.52 -12.19 -1.13
C HIS A 34 8.37 -12.04 -2.38
N TRP A 35 9.33 -11.11 -2.39
CA TRP A 35 10.06 -10.74 -3.61
C TRP A 35 10.78 -11.93 -4.25
N TYR A 36 11.40 -12.81 -3.43
CA TYR A 36 12.17 -13.94 -3.92
C TYR A 36 11.41 -15.25 -3.83
N ASP A 37 10.10 -15.21 -3.66
CA ASP A 37 9.27 -16.40 -3.67
C ASP A 37 9.33 -17.04 -5.06
N ASP A 38 9.42 -18.38 -5.10
CA ASP A 38 9.47 -19.13 -6.36
C ASP A 38 8.31 -18.80 -7.28
N ARG A 39 7.16 -18.43 -6.71
CA ARG A 39 5.98 -18.01 -7.47
C ARG A 39 6.27 -16.88 -8.44
N TYR A 40 7.23 -16.01 -8.10
CA TYR A 40 7.55 -14.83 -8.89
C TYR A 40 8.87 -14.94 -9.64
N ARG A 41 9.49 -16.10 -9.60
CA ARG A 41 10.82 -16.31 -10.20
C ARG A 41 10.88 -15.93 -11.67
N THR A 42 9.80 -16.21 -12.42
CA THR A 42 9.74 -15.92 -13.85
C THR A 42 9.13 -14.55 -14.15
N VAL A 43 8.69 -13.81 -13.15
CA VAL A 43 8.11 -12.49 -13.34
C VAL A 43 9.24 -11.46 -13.39
N PRO A 44 9.34 -10.64 -14.45
CA PRO A 44 10.37 -9.61 -14.53
C PRO A 44 10.28 -8.65 -13.33
N ALA A 45 11.45 -8.18 -12.88
CA ALA A 45 11.52 -7.33 -11.69
C ALA A 45 10.61 -6.11 -11.78
N GLY A 46 10.49 -5.50 -12.95
CA GLY A 46 9.65 -4.32 -13.14
C GLY A 46 8.14 -4.58 -13.01
N LEU A 47 7.72 -5.84 -13.09
CA LEU A 47 6.30 -6.23 -12.97
C LEU A 47 6.00 -6.96 -11.68
N ARG A 48 7.04 -7.27 -10.90
CA ARG A 48 6.89 -8.17 -9.73
C ARG A 48 6.08 -7.55 -8.61
N SER A 49 6.29 -6.26 -8.31
CA SER A 49 5.55 -5.60 -7.25
C SER A 49 4.04 -5.60 -7.54
N GLY A 50 3.65 -5.30 -8.77
CA GLY A 50 2.23 -5.33 -9.16
C GLY A 50 1.63 -6.72 -9.01
N ARG A 51 2.39 -7.76 -9.34
CA ARG A 51 1.93 -9.13 -9.20
C ARG A 51 1.73 -9.53 -7.74
N ILE A 52 2.69 -9.15 -6.88
CA ILE A 52 2.57 -9.41 -5.44
C ILE A 52 1.35 -8.70 -4.88
N LEU A 53 1.13 -7.43 -5.24
CA LEU A 53 -0.03 -6.68 -4.76
C LEU A 53 -1.34 -7.32 -5.23
N SER A 54 -1.37 -7.89 -6.42
CA SER A 54 -2.53 -8.61 -6.93
C SER A 54 -2.84 -9.86 -6.10
N ASP A 55 -1.79 -10.56 -5.66
CA ASP A 55 -1.93 -11.81 -4.92
C ASP A 55 -2.18 -11.58 -3.42
N TYR A 56 -1.82 -10.41 -2.89
CA TYR A 56 -1.95 -10.08 -1.45
C TYR A 56 -2.76 -8.79 -1.29
N PRO A 57 -4.10 -8.91 -1.21
CA PRO A 57 -4.98 -7.72 -1.18
C PRO A 57 -4.70 -6.74 -0.05
N ALA A 58 -4.21 -7.22 1.11
CA ALA A 58 -3.87 -6.33 2.21
C ALA A 58 -2.76 -5.36 1.83
N LEU A 59 -1.76 -5.82 1.06
CA LEU A 59 -0.68 -4.95 0.60
C LEU A 59 -1.19 -3.94 -0.44
N ALA A 60 -2.12 -4.34 -1.30
CA ALA A 60 -2.76 -3.42 -2.22
C ALA A 60 -3.54 -2.34 -1.46
N GLY A 61 -4.20 -2.72 -0.36
CA GLY A 61 -4.88 -1.79 0.52
C GLY A 61 -3.92 -0.79 1.15
N HIS A 62 -2.76 -1.25 1.61
CA HIS A 62 -1.72 -0.36 2.14
C HIS A 62 -1.30 0.67 1.09
N LYS A 63 -1.06 0.23 -0.14
CA LYS A 63 -0.63 1.14 -1.21
C LYS A 63 -1.68 2.22 -1.50
N ARG A 64 -2.96 1.84 -1.57
CA ARG A 64 -4.04 2.80 -1.79
C ARG A 64 -4.17 3.78 -0.64
N THR A 65 -4.09 3.28 0.59
CA THR A 65 -4.20 4.12 1.78
C THR A 65 -3.04 5.09 1.88
N ILE A 66 -1.83 4.67 1.55
CA ILE A 66 -0.66 5.55 1.47
C ILE A 66 -0.95 6.71 0.52
N GLY A 67 -1.46 6.42 -0.68
CA GLY A 67 -1.79 7.46 -1.66
C GLY A 67 -2.83 8.45 -1.13
N ALA A 68 -3.87 7.95 -0.47
CA ALA A 68 -4.91 8.79 0.11
C ALA A 68 -4.37 9.66 1.25
N LEU A 69 -3.54 9.10 2.12
CA LEU A 69 -2.92 9.85 3.21
C LEU A 69 -2.00 10.94 2.69
N GLN A 70 -1.17 10.63 1.70
CA GLN A 70 -0.27 11.62 1.09
C GLN A 70 -1.07 12.77 0.47
N ALA A 71 -2.13 12.45 -0.27
CA ALA A 71 -2.95 13.46 -0.91
C ALA A 71 -3.64 14.35 0.15
N ALA A 72 -4.17 13.75 1.21
CA ALA A 72 -4.84 14.48 2.27
C ALA A 72 -3.87 15.37 3.05
N LEU A 73 -2.67 14.86 3.35
CA LEU A 73 -1.64 15.65 4.05
C LEU A 73 -1.14 16.81 3.19
N THR A 74 -1.00 16.61 1.89
CA THR A 74 -0.61 17.67 0.97
C THR A 74 -1.69 18.75 0.91
N ALA A 75 -2.96 18.36 0.84
CA ALA A 75 -4.07 19.30 0.81
C ALA A 75 -4.22 20.08 2.11
N ALA A 76 -3.78 19.53 3.22
CA ALA A 76 -3.90 20.16 4.54
C ALA A 76 -2.78 21.16 4.85
N GLN A 77 -1.78 21.27 3.97
CA GLN A 77 -0.66 22.20 4.19
C GLN A 77 -1.00 23.63 3.81
#